data_a1c437ea32994bf7ed17a97d0e175ef3
#
_entry.id   a1c437ea32994bf7ed17a97d0e175ef3
#
_cell.length_a   1.000
_cell.length_b   1.000
_cell.length_c   1.000
_cell.angle_alpha   90.00
_cell.angle_beta   90.00
_cell.angle_gamma   90.00
#
_symmetry.space_group_name_H-M   'P 1'
#
loop_
_entity.id
_entity.type
_entity.pdbx_description
1 polymer ?
#
loop_
_entity_poly.entity_id
_entity_poly.type
_entity_poly.pdbx_seq_one_letter_code
_entity_poly.pdbx_strand_id
1 'polypeptide(L)'
;SILIAYILMEFVIPLILKNGRTLGKKFFGLGVIRTNCVKASGKHLFVRTVLGKYTIETMAPIAVVIMVLFGTLNLIIGAAVLIAIVVLEIVVMCMTGTRSTIHDLISDTVVVDMTSQLVFDSEEAMLEYKKKIHAEEVSKAEY
;
A
#
# COMPACT_ATOMS: atom_id res chain seq x y z
N SER A 1 -8.38 19.02 -12.56
CA SER A 1 -6.99 19.45 -12.30
C SER A 1 -6.37 18.71 -11.11
N ILE A 2 -7.00 18.70 -9.92
CA ILE A 2 -6.45 18.04 -8.72
C ILE A 2 -6.31 16.53 -8.93
N LEU A 3 -7.30 15.87 -9.50
CA LEU A 3 -7.26 14.44 -9.79
C LEU A 3 -6.09 14.08 -10.73
N ILE A 4 -5.87 14.89 -11.76
CA ILE A 4 -4.77 14.66 -12.72
C ILE A 4 -3.41 14.79 -12.02
N ALA A 5 -3.23 15.84 -11.21
CA ALA A 5 -2.01 16.03 -10.43
C ALA A 5 -1.78 14.88 -9.44
N TYR A 6 -2.85 14.40 -8.77
CA TYR A 6 -2.79 13.29 -7.86
C TYR A 6 -2.38 11.98 -8.56
N ILE A 7 -3.01 11.65 -9.70
CA ILE A 7 -2.65 10.47 -10.50
C ILE A 7 -1.20 10.56 -10.98
N LEU A 8 -0.76 11.72 -11.45
CA LEU A 8 0.63 11.91 -11.87
C LEU A 8 1.61 11.66 -10.74
N MET A 9 1.39 12.24 -9.56
CA MET A 9 2.31 12.15 -8.42
C MET A 9 2.31 10.79 -7.74
N GLU A 10 1.15 10.16 -7.58
CA GLU A 10 0.99 8.95 -6.78
C GLU A 10 0.91 7.65 -7.61
N PHE A 11 0.71 7.74 -8.93
CA PHE A 11 0.64 6.58 -9.81
C PHE A 11 1.71 6.62 -10.92
N VAL A 12 1.76 7.68 -11.73
CA VAL A 12 2.68 7.74 -12.88
C VAL A 12 4.14 7.82 -12.42
N ILE A 13 4.46 8.68 -11.46
CA ILE A 13 5.82 8.80 -10.92
C ILE A 13 6.32 7.49 -10.28
N PRO A 14 5.56 6.80 -9.40
CA PRO A 14 5.95 5.49 -8.88
C PRO A 14 6.14 4.41 -9.94
N LEU A 15 5.40 4.48 -11.03
CA LEU A 15 5.51 3.54 -12.14
C LEU A 15 6.82 3.76 -12.92
N ILE A 16 7.19 5.02 -13.19
CA ILE A 16 8.43 5.40 -13.89
C ILE A 16 9.66 5.14 -13.02
N LEU A 17 9.61 5.48 -11.73
CA LEU A 17 10.74 5.29 -10.81
C LEU A 17 11.00 3.85 -10.44
N LYS A 18 10.18 2.90 -10.93
CA LYS A 18 10.20 1.48 -10.56
C LYS A 18 10.02 1.25 -9.04
N ASN A 19 9.70 0.03 -8.63
CA ASN A 19 9.49 -0.34 -7.23
C ASN A 19 8.45 0.50 -6.46
N GLY A 20 7.47 1.11 -7.15
CA GLY A 20 6.39 1.86 -6.51
C GLY A 20 6.84 3.07 -5.67
N ARG A 21 7.97 3.68 -6.00
CA ARG A 21 8.55 4.79 -5.24
C ARG A 21 7.98 6.12 -5.68
N THR A 22 7.41 6.88 -4.76
CA THR A 22 7.25 8.33 -4.92
C THR A 22 8.60 9.04 -4.73
N LEU A 23 8.69 10.32 -5.09
CA LEU A 23 9.91 11.10 -4.89
C LEU A 23 10.39 11.07 -3.43
N GLY A 24 9.47 11.25 -2.47
CA GLY A 24 9.79 11.18 -1.03
C GLY A 24 10.26 9.78 -0.61
N LYS A 25 9.58 8.72 -1.04
CA LYS A 25 10.00 7.35 -0.74
C LYS A 25 11.37 7.01 -1.31
N LYS A 26 11.67 7.51 -2.51
CA LYS A 26 13.00 7.35 -3.13
C LYS A 26 14.09 8.01 -2.29
N PHE A 27 13.82 9.22 -1.75
CA PHE A 27 14.77 9.93 -0.90
C PHE A 27 15.10 9.15 0.39
N PHE A 28 14.10 8.51 1.00
CA PHE A 28 14.27 7.71 2.22
C PHE A 28 14.65 6.24 1.96
N GLY A 29 14.94 5.85 0.73
CA GLY A 29 15.27 4.45 0.41
C GLY A 29 14.09 3.48 0.49
N LEU A 30 12.85 3.98 0.63
CA LEU A 30 11.65 3.16 0.76
C LEU A 30 11.11 2.73 -0.61
N GLY A 31 10.49 1.56 -0.67
CA GLY A 31 9.81 1.05 -1.86
C GLY A 31 8.50 0.37 -1.51
N VAL A 32 7.65 0.18 -2.52
CA VAL A 32 6.41 -0.58 -2.42
C VAL A 32 6.61 -1.91 -3.12
N ILE A 33 6.44 -2.98 -2.38
CA ILE A 33 6.50 -4.34 -2.89
C ILE A 33 5.22 -5.09 -2.55
N ARG A 34 4.99 -6.25 -3.16
CA ARG A 34 3.93 -7.16 -2.73
C ARG A 34 4.31 -7.84 -1.40
N THR A 35 3.31 -8.30 -0.68
CA THR A 35 3.50 -9.02 0.60
C THR A 35 4.36 -10.27 0.47
N ASN A 36 4.49 -10.85 -0.74
CA ASN A 36 5.35 -11.99 -1.05
C ASN A 36 6.80 -11.60 -1.43
N CYS A 37 7.24 -10.37 -1.17
CA CYS A 37 8.57 -9.85 -1.51
C CYS A 37 8.86 -9.71 -3.02
N VAL A 38 7.84 -9.76 -3.86
CA VAL A 38 7.98 -9.53 -5.31
C VAL A 38 7.67 -8.06 -5.62
N LYS A 39 8.29 -7.49 -6.64
CA LYS A 39 8.00 -6.12 -7.09
C LYS A 39 6.51 -5.94 -7.40
N ALA A 40 5.95 -4.83 -6.90
CA ALA A 40 4.57 -4.47 -7.19
C ALA A 40 4.39 -4.15 -8.68
N SER A 41 3.45 -4.82 -9.34
CA SER A 41 3.10 -4.53 -10.72
C SER A 41 2.26 -3.27 -10.83
N GLY A 42 2.12 -2.71 -12.05
CA GLY A 42 1.28 -1.54 -12.31
C GLY A 42 -0.16 -1.70 -11.84
N LYS A 43 -0.72 -2.93 -11.89
CA LYS A 43 -2.06 -3.23 -11.39
C LYS A 43 -2.17 -3.02 -9.88
N HIS A 44 -1.22 -3.52 -9.10
CA HIS A 44 -1.19 -3.34 -7.64
C HIS A 44 -1.04 -1.86 -7.27
N LEU A 45 -0.18 -1.13 -7.99
CA LEU A 45 0.00 0.31 -7.79
C LEU A 45 -1.27 1.10 -8.15
N PHE A 46 -1.97 0.71 -9.21
CA PHE A 46 -3.25 1.32 -9.61
C PHE A 46 -4.33 1.10 -8.54
N VAL A 47 -4.54 -0.15 -8.11
CA VAL A 47 -5.51 -0.49 -7.06
C VAL A 47 -5.19 0.27 -5.77
N ARG A 48 -3.93 0.29 -5.36
CA ARG A 48 -3.46 1.02 -4.20
C ARG A 48 -3.78 2.51 -4.27
N THR A 49 -3.46 3.16 -5.39
CA THR A 49 -3.55 4.62 -5.53
C THR A 49 -4.98 5.05 -5.79
N VAL A 50 -5.68 4.42 -6.72
CA VAL A 50 -7.00 4.88 -7.16
C VAL A 50 -8.10 4.35 -6.25
N LEU A 51 -8.17 3.03 -6.02
CA LEU A 51 -9.22 2.44 -5.19
C LEU A 51 -8.97 2.67 -3.70
N GLY A 52 -7.75 2.40 -3.22
CA GLY A 52 -7.43 2.54 -1.82
C GLY A 52 -7.29 4.00 -1.41
N LYS A 53 -6.20 4.62 -1.81
CA LYS A 53 -5.80 5.94 -1.30
C LYS A 53 -6.73 7.07 -1.76
N TYR A 54 -7.06 7.11 -3.06
CA TYR A 54 -7.93 8.18 -3.58
C TYR A 54 -9.40 7.98 -3.19
N THR A 55 -9.98 6.81 -3.47
CA THR A 55 -11.41 6.58 -3.28
C THR A 55 -11.76 6.43 -1.80
N ILE A 56 -11.11 5.54 -1.07
CA ILE A 56 -11.48 5.21 0.30
C ILE A 56 -10.94 6.25 1.28
N GLU A 57 -9.64 6.53 1.24
CA GLU A 57 -9.01 7.38 2.25
C GLU A 57 -9.19 8.89 2.00
N THR A 58 -9.44 9.30 0.74
CA THR A 58 -9.61 10.71 0.40
C THR A 58 -11.05 11.07 0.08
N MET A 59 -11.68 10.38 -0.87
CA MET A 59 -13.01 10.78 -1.35
C MET A 59 -14.13 10.44 -0.36
N ALA A 60 -14.06 9.33 0.36
CA ALA A 60 -15.09 8.96 1.31
C ALA A 60 -15.22 9.99 2.46
N PRO A 61 -14.15 10.39 3.17
CA PRO A 61 -14.21 11.47 4.15
C PRO A 61 -14.69 12.79 3.57
N ILE A 62 -14.22 13.18 2.38
CA ILE A 62 -14.65 14.41 1.71
C ILE A 62 -16.15 14.38 1.42
N ALA A 63 -16.67 13.25 0.94
CA ALA A 63 -18.11 13.09 0.68
C ALA A 63 -18.95 13.28 1.96
N VAL A 64 -18.50 12.72 3.09
CA VAL A 64 -19.15 12.91 4.39
C VAL A 64 -19.18 14.39 4.78
N VAL A 65 -18.07 15.12 4.64
CA VAL A 65 -17.99 16.56 4.92
C VAL A 65 -18.97 17.34 4.02
N ILE A 66 -19.00 17.04 2.73
CA ILE A 66 -19.92 17.66 1.79
C ILE A 66 -21.37 17.40 2.21
N MET A 67 -21.74 16.17 2.54
CA MET A 67 -23.08 15.83 3.00
C MET A 67 -23.52 16.60 4.26
N VAL A 68 -22.59 16.81 5.18
CA VAL A 68 -22.85 17.65 6.37
C VAL A 68 -23.05 19.12 5.98
N LEU A 69 -22.18 19.66 5.12
CA LEU A 69 -22.26 21.07 4.68
C LEU A 69 -23.55 21.38 3.92
N PHE A 70 -24.06 20.46 3.12
CA PHE A 70 -25.34 20.61 2.41
C PHE A 70 -26.56 20.24 3.26
N GLY A 71 -26.38 19.90 4.53
CA GLY A 71 -27.48 19.57 5.45
C GLY A 71 -28.17 18.23 5.18
N THR A 72 -27.61 17.40 4.29
CA THR A 72 -28.16 16.07 4.00
C THR A 72 -27.78 15.05 5.07
N LEU A 73 -26.74 15.33 5.84
CA LEU A 73 -26.28 14.53 6.97
C LEU A 73 -26.16 15.40 8.24
N ASN A 74 -26.69 14.89 9.36
CA ASN A 74 -26.56 15.59 10.64
C ASN A 74 -25.08 15.71 11.06
N LEU A 75 -24.70 16.86 11.59
CA LEU A 75 -23.32 17.16 12.01
C LEU A 75 -22.75 16.12 13.00
N ILE A 76 -23.56 15.70 13.98
CA ILE A 76 -23.11 14.71 14.98
C ILE A 76 -22.86 13.36 14.33
N ILE A 77 -23.74 12.93 13.43
CA ILE A 77 -23.61 11.67 12.70
C ILE A 77 -22.40 11.76 11.76
N GLY A 78 -22.22 12.86 11.04
CA GLY A 78 -21.07 13.07 10.16
C GLY A 78 -19.74 13.03 10.93
N ALA A 79 -19.67 13.70 12.08
CA ALA A 79 -18.49 13.66 12.94
C ALA A 79 -18.21 12.23 13.46
N ALA A 80 -19.23 11.50 13.88
CA ALA A 80 -19.08 10.11 14.32
C ALA A 80 -18.55 9.19 13.20
N VAL A 81 -19.03 9.36 11.97
CA VAL A 81 -18.54 8.60 10.80
C VAL A 81 -17.09 8.92 10.51
N LEU A 82 -16.68 10.20 10.53
CA LEU A 82 -15.28 10.58 10.30
C LEU A 82 -14.36 9.99 11.37
N ILE A 83 -14.76 10.06 12.64
CA ILE A 83 -14.01 9.45 13.74
C ILE A 83 -13.91 7.94 13.54
N ALA A 84 -15.00 7.27 13.15
CA ALA A 84 -15.00 5.83 12.90
C ALA A 84 -14.04 5.44 11.77
N ILE A 85 -13.94 6.23 10.69
CA ILE A 85 -12.98 5.99 9.60
C ILE A 85 -11.54 6.06 10.13
N VAL A 86 -11.20 7.11 10.90
CA VAL A 86 -9.86 7.26 11.47
C VAL A 86 -9.52 6.14 12.45
N VAL A 87 -10.46 5.77 13.31
CA VAL A 87 -10.28 4.64 14.25
C VAL A 87 -10.07 3.34 13.48
N LEU A 88 -10.84 3.10 12.43
CA LEU A 88 -10.67 1.91 11.58
C LEU A 88 -9.28 1.82 10.96
N GLU A 89 -8.74 2.91 10.44
CA GLU A 89 -7.37 2.96 9.90
C GLU A 89 -6.33 2.64 10.96
N ILE A 90 -6.46 3.22 12.15
CA ILE A 90 -5.56 2.95 13.28
C ILE A 90 -5.64 1.47 13.68
N VAL A 91 -6.85 0.91 13.80
CA VAL A 91 -7.06 -0.49 14.15
C VAL A 91 -6.41 -1.41 13.10
N VAL A 92 -6.65 -1.17 11.82
CA VAL A 92 -6.05 -1.95 10.73
C VAL A 92 -4.52 -1.89 10.78
N MET A 93 -3.95 -0.71 10.99
CA MET A 93 -2.50 -0.54 11.11
C MET A 93 -1.93 -1.24 12.35
N CYS A 94 -2.65 -1.28 13.46
CA CYS A 94 -2.21 -1.98 14.67
C CYS A 94 -2.34 -3.49 14.58
N MET A 95 -3.39 -3.99 13.89
CA MET A 95 -3.67 -5.42 13.76
C MET A 95 -2.83 -6.10 12.68
N THR A 96 -2.38 -5.37 11.67
CA THR A 96 -1.55 -5.93 10.60
C THR A 96 -0.10 -6.06 11.05
N GLY A 97 0.48 -7.24 10.90
CA GLY A 97 1.89 -7.49 11.26
C GLY A 97 2.89 -6.61 10.50
N THR A 98 2.52 -6.13 9.32
CA THR A 98 3.30 -5.22 8.48
C THR A 98 3.01 -3.75 8.75
N ARG A 99 2.13 -3.42 9.71
CA ARG A 99 1.64 -2.06 9.99
C ARG A 99 1.15 -1.34 8.74
N SER A 100 0.42 -2.09 7.92
CA SER A 100 -0.11 -1.63 6.64
C SER A 100 -1.41 -0.87 6.83
N THR A 101 -1.63 0.15 6.03
CA THR A 101 -2.89 0.89 5.96
C THR A 101 -3.92 0.17 5.07
N ILE A 102 -5.14 0.66 5.03
CA ILE A 102 -6.24 0.03 4.26
C ILE A 102 -5.87 -0.08 2.78
N HIS A 103 -5.28 0.96 2.19
CA HIS A 103 -4.88 0.93 0.78
C HIS A 103 -3.78 -0.09 0.47
N ASP A 104 -2.87 -0.35 1.40
CA ASP A 104 -1.85 -1.38 1.28
C ASP A 104 -2.47 -2.78 1.32
N LEU A 105 -3.42 -2.98 2.23
CA LEU A 105 -4.11 -4.25 2.40
C LEU A 105 -4.92 -4.64 1.16
N ILE A 106 -5.69 -3.70 0.60
CA ILE A 106 -6.53 -3.92 -0.58
C ILE A 106 -5.68 -4.24 -1.82
N SER A 107 -4.49 -3.65 -1.92
CA SER A 107 -3.60 -3.82 -3.06
C SER A 107 -2.56 -4.94 -2.89
N ASP A 108 -2.60 -5.69 -1.79
CA ASP A 108 -1.60 -6.73 -1.45
C ASP A 108 -0.17 -6.17 -1.53
N THR A 109 0.04 -4.98 -0.96
CA THR A 109 1.33 -4.29 -0.97
C THR A 109 1.79 -3.93 0.43
N VAL A 110 3.08 -3.71 0.56
CA VAL A 110 3.72 -3.25 1.79
C VAL A 110 4.83 -2.25 1.45
N VAL A 111 5.01 -1.26 2.30
CA VAL A 111 6.13 -0.32 2.20
C VAL A 111 7.30 -0.88 3.00
N VAL A 112 8.44 -1.02 2.34
CA VAL A 112 9.65 -1.59 2.95
C VAL A 112 10.86 -0.72 2.67
N ASP A 113 11.87 -0.86 3.52
CA ASP A 113 13.21 -0.36 3.25
C ASP A 113 13.88 -1.28 2.25
N MET A 114 14.23 -0.73 1.08
CA MET A 114 14.82 -1.49 -0.02
C MET A 114 16.28 -1.89 0.22
N THR A 115 16.91 -1.33 1.25
CA THR A 115 18.30 -1.68 1.61
C THR A 115 18.36 -2.91 2.48
N SER A 116 17.31 -3.17 3.26
CA SER A 116 17.25 -4.27 4.22
C SER A 116 16.42 -5.46 3.76
N GLN A 117 15.66 -5.33 2.65
CA GLN A 117 14.74 -6.35 2.16
C GLN A 117 15.22 -7.00 0.86
N LEU A 118 15.11 -8.32 0.80
CA LEU A 118 15.33 -9.08 -0.43
C LEU A 118 14.08 -8.95 -1.31
N VAL A 119 14.24 -8.32 -2.48
CA VAL A 119 13.14 -8.06 -3.42
C VAL A 119 13.39 -8.83 -4.71
N PHE A 120 12.40 -9.60 -5.12
CA PHE A 120 12.44 -10.40 -6.34
C PHE A 120 11.76 -9.69 -7.51
N ASP A 121 12.30 -9.86 -8.71
CA ASP A 121 11.72 -9.28 -9.93
C ASP A 121 10.45 -10.01 -10.38
N SER A 122 10.36 -11.31 -10.09
CA SER A 122 9.21 -12.16 -10.43
C SER A 122 8.93 -13.20 -9.35
N GLU A 123 7.73 -13.81 -9.39
CA GLU A 123 7.37 -14.92 -8.50
C GLU A 123 8.23 -16.16 -8.76
N GLU A 124 8.62 -16.38 -10.00
CA GLU A 124 9.49 -17.49 -10.39
C GLU A 124 10.87 -17.38 -9.73
N ALA A 125 11.48 -16.19 -9.78
CA ALA A 125 12.76 -15.91 -9.12
C ALA A 125 12.68 -16.13 -7.60
N MET A 126 11.57 -15.76 -6.98
CA MET A 126 11.32 -16.01 -5.56
C MET A 126 11.21 -17.50 -5.26
N LEU A 127 10.48 -18.25 -6.09
CA LEU A 127 10.31 -19.70 -5.92
C LEU A 127 11.62 -20.46 -6.11
N GLU A 128 12.42 -20.08 -7.10
CA GLU A 128 13.76 -20.66 -7.31
C GLU A 128 14.68 -20.41 -6.10
N TYR A 129 14.68 -19.19 -5.57
CA TYR A 129 15.43 -18.85 -4.38
C TYR A 129 15.02 -19.68 -3.17
N LYS A 130 13.70 -19.82 -2.94
CA LYS A 130 13.17 -20.66 -1.84
C LYS A 130 13.55 -22.13 -2.00
N LYS A 131 13.47 -22.68 -3.21
CA LYS A 131 13.90 -24.07 -3.49
C LYS A 131 15.39 -24.27 -3.21
N LYS A 132 16.22 -23.29 -3.60
CA LYS A 132 17.67 -23.34 -3.36
C LYS A 132 18.00 -23.33 -1.87
N ILE A 133 17.40 -22.42 -1.09
CA ILE A 133 17.60 -22.38 0.37
C ILE A 133 17.14 -23.69 1.02
N HIS A 134 15.96 -24.18 0.66
CA HIS A 134 15.45 -25.42 1.22
C HIS A 134 16.38 -26.62 0.93
N ALA A 135 16.93 -26.71 -0.29
CA ALA A 135 17.92 -27.72 -0.63
C ALA A 135 19.22 -27.59 0.19
N GLU A 136 19.68 -26.38 0.43
CA GLU A 136 20.84 -26.13 1.29
C GLU A 136 20.59 -26.47 2.76
N GLU A 137 19.39 -26.21 3.28
CA GLU A 137 18.98 -26.56 4.65
C GLU A 137 18.89 -28.07 4.83
N VAL A 138 18.30 -28.78 3.88
CA VAL A 138 18.21 -30.26 3.91
C VAL A 138 19.62 -30.86 3.87
N SER A 139 20.49 -30.38 3.00
CA SER A 139 21.87 -30.88 2.91
C SER A 139 22.69 -30.65 4.18
N LYS A 140 22.40 -29.58 4.95
CA LYS A 140 23.03 -29.30 6.24
C LYS A 140 22.44 -30.11 7.39
N ALA A 141 21.20 -30.55 7.27
CA ALA A 141 20.53 -31.37 8.31
C ALA A 141 20.89 -32.87 8.22
N GLU A 142 21.47 -33.31 7.10
CA GLU A 142 21.92 -34.69 6.89
C GLU A 142 23.37 -34.95 7.38
N TYR A 143 24.04 -33.91 7.89
CA TYR A 143 25.37 -34.01 8.54
C TYR A 143 25.24 -33.69 10.04
#